data_46b3fe969ae00be30066de4238ac098f
#
_entry.id   46b3fe969ae00be30066de4238ac098f
#
_cell.length_a   1.000
_cell.length_b   1.000
_cell.length_c   1.000
_cell.angle_alpha   90.00
_cell.angle_beta   90.00
_cell.angle_gamma   90.00
#
_symmetry.space_group_name_H-M   'P 1'
#
loop_
_entity.id
_entity.type
_entity.pdbx_description
1 polymer ?
#
loop_
_entity_poly.entity_id
_entity_poly.type
_entity_poly.pdbx_seq_one_letter_code
_entity_poly.pdbx_strand_id
1 'polypeptide(L)'
;MAIVLNSLFLALAFQLAHLTRKKLGHFRGDLALVFFWIAWEYFHLDWDLSWTWLTLGNGLANVPALIQWYEYTGIFGGSLWILVSNLFVVHWIIKAEQHESKPYKLPGLIFGIKWLFVLVIPV
;
A
#
# COMPACT_ATOMS: atom_id res chain seq x y z
N MET A 1 0.56 -25.07 -7.20
CA MET A 1 1.91 -24.79 -6.71
C MET A 1 2.25 -23.29 -6.77
N ALA A 2 2.05 -22.59 -7.88
CA ALA A 2 2.32 -21.14 -8.03
C ALA A 2 1.58 -20.25 -7.01
N ILE A 3 0.29 -20.49 -6.74
CA ILE A 3 -0.50 -19.73 -5.76
C ILE A 3 0.11 -19.83 -4.35
N VAL A 4 0.55 -21.03 -3.94
CA VAL A 4 1.15 -21.24 -2.62
C VAL A 4 2.48 -20.50 -2.50
N LEU A 5 3.33 -20.56 -3.53
CA LEU A 5 4.60 -19.82 -3.56
C LEU A 5 4.37 -18.31 -3.48
N ASN A 6 3.44 -17.79 -4.28
CA ASN A 6 3.13 -16.36 -4.26
C ASN A 6 2.61 -15.90 -2.90
N SER A 7 1.71 -16.67 -2.28
CA SER A 7 1.21 -16.37 -0.92
C SER A 7 2.35 -16.40 0.11
N LEU A 8 3.29 -17.33 -0.02
CA LEU A 8 4.44 -17.44 0.89
C LEU A 8 5.37 -16.23 0.77
N PHE A 9 5.61 -15.74 -0.43
CA PHE A 9 6.45 -14.56 -0.64
C PHE A 9 5.77 -13.27 -0.14
N LEU A 10 4.46 -13.12 -0.34
CA LEU A 10 3.71 -12.01 0.24
C LEU A 10 3.75 -12.07 1.77
N ALA A 11 3.58 -13.26 2.36
CA ALA A 11 3.70 -13.46 3.80
C ALA A 11 5.12 -13.09 4.30
N LEU A 12 6.16 -13.39 3.52
CA LEU A 12 7.54 -13.02 3.82
C LEU A 12 7.72 -11.49 3.81
N ALA A 13 7.15 -10.78 2.83
CA ALA A 13 7.19 -9.31 2.77
C ALA A 13 6.55 -8.68 4.02
N PHE A 14 5.38 -9.19 4.44
CA PHE A 14 4.74 -8.77 5.69
C PHE A 14 5.58 -9.08 6.92
N GLN A 15 6.18 -10.27 6.98
CA GLN A 15 7.02 -10.68 8.10
C GLN A 15 8.25 -9.79 8.23
N LEU A 16 8.92 -9.48 7.12
CA LEU A 16 10.08 -8.59 7.11
C LEU A 16 9.70 -7.16 7.54
N ALA A 17 8.58 -6.65 7.05
CA ALA A 17 8.04 -5.36 7.47
C ALA A 17 7.72 -5.35 8.97
N HIS A 18 7.10 -6.43 9.49
CA HIS A 18 6.80 -6.57 10.91
C HIS A 18 8.08 -6.59 11.77
N LEU A 19 9.09 -7.33 11.37
CA LEU A 19 10.38 -7.39 12.07
C LEU A 19 11.07 -6.02 12.06
N THR A 20 11.02 -5.31 10.94
CA THR A 20 11.54 -3.95 10.81
C THR A 20 10.80 -2.99 11.73
N ARG A 21 9.46 -3.07 11.76
CA ARG A 21 8.61 -2.26 12.63
C ARG A 21 8.93 -2.48 14.11
N LYS A 22 9.16 -3.74 14.51
CA LYS A 22 9.51 -4.11 15.89
C LYS A 22 10.88 -3.58 16.31
N LYS A 23 11.85 -3.56 15.39
CA LYS A 23 13.23 -3.15 15.69
C LYS A 23 13.48 -1.65 15.50
N LEU A 24 12.89 -1.05 14.48
CA LEU A 24 13.23 0.29 14.00
C LEU A 24 12.06 1.29 14.12
N GLY A 25 10.90 0.87 14.65
CA GLY A 25 9.72 1.70 14.86
C GLY A 25 8.73 1.69 13.71
N HIS A 26 7.56 2.30 13.95
CA HIS A 26 6.39 2.21 13.08
C HIS A 26 6.65 2.75 11.66
N PHE A 27 7.19 3.97 11.57
CA PHE A 27 7.43 4.62 10.27
C PHE A 27 8.38 3.83 9.36
N ARG A 28 9.48 3.31 9.93
CA ARG A 28 10.43 2.49 9.16
C ARG A 28 9.84 1.14 8.78
N GLY A 29 8.95 0.59 9.61
CA GLY A 29 8.21 -0.63 9.28
C GLY A 29 7.25 -0.44 8.11
N ASP A 30 6.59 0.71 8.04
CA ASP A 30 5.68 1.05 6.94
C ASP A 30 6.44 1.27 5.62
N LEU A 31 7.57 1.96 5.67
CA LEU A 31 8.46 2.08 4.51
C LEU A 31 9.00 0.73 4.05
N ALA A 32 9.36 -0.14 5.00
CA ALA A 32 9.82 -1.49 4.69
C ALA A 32 8.72 -2.33 4.02
N LEU A 33 7.46 -2.20 4.45
CA LEU A 33 6.34 -2.87 3.80
C LEU A 33 6.21 -2.46 2.34
N VAL A 34 6.19 -1.15 2.08
CA VAL A 34 6.10 -0.61 0.71
C VAL A 34 7.27 -1.09 -0.14
N PHE A 35 8.49 -1.00 0.39
CA PHE A 35 9.71 -1.42 -0.31
C PHE A 35 9.70 -2.91 -0.65
N PHE A 36 9.46 -3.79 0.33
CA PHE A 36 9.47 -5.24 0.11
C PHE A 36 8.34 -5.68 -0.81
N TRP A 37 7.18 -5.02 -0.73
CA TRP A 37 6.06 -5.33 -1.61
C TRP A 37 6.37 -4.99 -3.07
N ILE A 38 6.82 -3.76 -3.35
CA ILE A 38 7.16 -3.32 -4.71
C ILE A 38 8.35 -4.11 -5.26
N ALA A 39 9.37 -4.38 -4.43
CA ALA A 39 10.50 -5.21 -4.82
C ALA A 39 10.05 -6.62 -5.21
N TRP A 40 9.07 -7.18 -4.49
CA TRP A 40 8.47 -8.46 -4.82
C TRP A 40 7.70 -8.41 -6.14
N GLU A 41 6.85 -7.41 -6.34
CA GLU A 41 6.13 -7.23 -7.60
C GLU A 41 7.10 -7.10 -8.80
N TYR A 42 8.17 -6.32 -8.62
CA TYR A 42 9.20 -6.17 -9.64
C TYR A 42 9.88 -7.49 -9.98
N PHE A 43 10.31 -8.23 -8.96
CA PHE A 43 10.94 -9.53 -9.13
C PHE A 43 10.01 -10.54 -9.83
N HIS A 44 8.71 -10.45 -9.54
CA HIS A 44 7.70 -11.36 -10.08
C HIS A 44 7.35 -11.09 -11.56
N LEU A 45 7.70 -9.92 -12.11
CA LEU A 45 7.46 -9.62 -13.52
C LEU A 45 8.37 -10.40 -14.48
N ASP A 46 9.59 -10.69 -14.05
CA ASP A 46 10.65 -11.26 -14.90
C ASP A 46 11.03 -12.69 -14.52
N TRP A 47 10.10 -13.43 -13.96
CA TRP A 47 10.30 -14.81 -13.51
C TRP A 47 9.46 -15.79 -14.36
N ASP A 48 9.94 -17.05 -14.49
CA ASP A 48 9.26 -18.13 -15.23
C ASP A 48 7.84 -18.43 -14.75
N LEU A 49 7.52 -18.09 -13.51
CA LEU A 49 6.18 -18.18 -12.91
C LEU A 49 5.51 -16.80 -12.83
N SER A 50 5.77 -15.93 -13.79
CA SER A 50 5.23 -14.57 -13.78
C SER A 50 3.71 -14.58 -14.00
N TRP A 51 3.02 -13.94 -13.06
CA TRP A 51 1.57 -13.71 -13.11
C TRP A 51 1.34 -12.21 -12.96
N THR A 52 1.58 -11.51 -14.05
CA THR A 52 1.62 -10.05 -14.12
C THR A 52 0.33 -9.37 -13.64
N TRP A 53 -0.81 -10.05 -13.70
CA TRP A 53 -2.09 -9.53 -13.22
C TRP A 53 -2.23 -9.49 -11.68
N LEU A 54 -1.33 -10.12 -10.94
CA LEU A 54 -1.36 -10.13 -9.47
C LEU A 54 -0.73 -8.88 -8.83
N THR A 55 -0.22 -7.94 -9.63
CA THR A 55 0.26 -6.66 -9.09
C THR A 55 -0.91 -5.81 -8.60
N LEU A 56 -0.73 -5.11 -7.47
CA LEU A 56 -1.76 -4.24 -6.90
C LEU A 56 -2.20 -3.15 -7.88
N GLY A 57 -1.24 -2.60 -8.64
CA GLY A 57 -1.53 -1.57 -9.64
C GLY A 57 -2.53 -2.00 -10.70
N ASN A 58 -2.62 -3.31 -11.01
CA ASN A 58 -3.63 -3.84 -11.94
C ASN A 58 -5.07 -3.72 -11.42
N GLY A 59 -5.27 -3.56 -10.12
CA GLY A 59 -6.59 -3.40 -9.54
C GLY A 59 -7.36 -2.18 -10.09
N LEU A 60 -6.65 -1.20 -10.63
CA LEU A 60 -7.24 0.01 -11.23
C LEU A 60 -7.37 -0.05 -12.76
N ALA A 61 -6.95 -1.14 -13.40
CA ALA A 61 -6.92 -1.27 -14.87
C ALA A 61 -8.29 -1.09 -15.54
N ASN A 62 -9.39 -1.34 -14.82
CA ASN A 62 -10.74 -1.18 -15.34
C ASN A 62 -11.23 0.29 -15.37
N VAL A 63 -10.45 1.23 -14.85
CA VAL A 63 -10.82 2.65 -14.83
C VAL A 63 -9.69 3.50 -15.44
N PRO A 64 -9.55 3.50 -16.79
CA PRO A 64 -8.44 4.18 -17.47
C PRO A 64 -8.33 5.67 -17.14
N ALA A 65 -9.44 6.33 -16.84
CA ALA A 65 -9.45 7.74 -16.50
C ALA A 65 -8.67 8.06 -15.21
N LEU A 66 -8.59 7.10 -14.28
CA LEU A 66 -7.86 7.27 -13.00
C LEU A 66 -6.38 6.88 -13.08
N ILE A 67 -5.97 6.23 -14.17
CA ILE A 67 -4.60 5.68 -14.29
C ILE A 67 -3.77 6.31 -15.40
N GLN A 68 -4.17 7.48 -15.92
CA GLN A 68 -3.42 8.17 -16.98
C GLN A 68 -1.98 8.47 -16.56
N TRP A 69 -1.74 8.71 -15.28
CA TRP A 69 -0.41 8.94 -14.71
C TRP A 69 0.50 7.67 -14.71
N TYR A 70 -0.05 6.47 -14.98
CA TYR A 70 0.75 5.26 -15.18
C TYR A 70 1.69 5.37 -16.40
N GLU A 71 1.40 6.29 -17.32
CA GLU A 71 2.28 6.61 -18.43
C GLU A 71 3.67 7.04 -17.94
N TYR A 72 3.73 7.71 -16.78
CA TYR A 72 4.98 8.20 -16.18
C TYR A 72 5.57 7.26 -15.14
N THR A 73 4.76 6.57 -14.38
CA THR A 73 5.20 5.80 -13.20
C THR A 73 5.12 4.28 -13.41
N GLY A 74 4.48 3.86 -14.49
CA GLY A 74 4.17 2.46 -14.71
C GLY A 74 3.19 1.89 -13.67
N ILE A 75 2.99 0.58 -13.72
CA ILE A 75 2.09 -0.17 -12.84
C ILE A 75 2.52 -0.09 -11.36
N PHE A 76 3.82 0.05 -11.10
CA PHE A 76 4.35 0.15 -9.73
C PHE A 76 3.95 1.45 -9.02
N GLY A 77 3.73 2.52 -9.78
CA GLY A 77 3.15 3.74 -9.23
C GLY A 77 1.77 3.48 -8.64
N GLY A 78 0.93 2.69 -9.33
CA GLY A 78 -0.36 2.26 -8.83
C GLY A 78 -0.27 1.44 -7.55
N SER A 79 0.64 0.47 -7.52
CA SER A 79 0.91 -0.33 -6.32
C SER A 79 1.36 0.54 -5.14
N LEU A 80 2.28 1.48 -5.39
CA LEU A 80 2.75 2.45 -4.39
C LEU A 80 1.58 3.28 -3.85
N TRP A 81 0.76 3.82 -4.73
CA TRP A 81 -0.38 4.66 -4.36
C TRP A 81 -1.39 3.90 -3.50
N ILE A 82 -1.73 2.64 -3.86
CA ILE A 82 -2.62 1.78 -3.09
C ILE A 82 -2.03 1.49 -1.70
N LEU A 83 -0.75 1.13 -1.62
CA LEU A 83 -0.09 0.84 -0.34
C LEU A 83 -0.06 2.07 0.58
N VAL A 84 0.31 3.24 0.05
CA VAL A 84 0.34 4.49 0.81
C VAL A 84 -1.06 4.85 1.30
N SER A 85 -2.08 4.74 0.43
CA SER A 85 -3.47 5.02 0.81
C SER A 85 -3.94 4.10 1.95
N ASN A 86 -3.63 2.80 1.88
CA ASN A 86 -3.95 1.84 2.93
C ASN A 86 -3.23 2.17 4.25
N LEU A 87 -1.95 2.54 4.22
CA LEU A 87 -1.20 2.95 5.41
C LEU A 87 -1.82 4.18 6.07
N PHE A 88 -2.28 5.15 5.28
CA PHE A 88 -2.99 6.31 5.80
C PHE A 88 -4.27 5.92 6.55
N VAL A 89 -5.08 5.03 5.97
CA VAL A 89 -6.30 4.53 6.61
C VAL A 89 -6.00 3.80 7.91
N VAL A 90 -5.01 2.91 7.90
CA VAL A 90 -4.59 2.15 9.09
C VAL A 90 -4.14 3.10 10.22
N HIS A 91 -3.30 4.09 9.90
CA HIS A 91 -2.87 5.07 10.89
C HIS A 91 -4.01 5.91 11.46
N TRP A 92 -4.99 6.23 10.63
CA TRP A 92 -6.17 6.94 11.08
C TRP A 92 -7.00 6.08 12.05
N ILE A 93 -7.26 4.80 11.72
CA ILE A 93 -8.00 3.87 12.60
C ILE A 93 -7.29 3.76 13.95
N ILE A 94 -5.98 3.51 13.95
CA ILE A 94 -5.19 3.39 15.20
C ILE A 94 -5.29 4.67 16.04
N LYS A 95 -5.22 5.85 15.41
CA LYS A 95 -5.39 7.12 16.13
C LYS A 95 -6.81 7.32 16.65
N ALA A 96 -7.82 6.92 15.91
CA ALA A 96 -9.20 7.01 16.33
C ALA A 96 -9.47 6.15 17.56
N GLU A 97 -8.97 4.91 17.59
CA GLU A 97 -9.08 4.01 18.74
C GLU A 97 -8.37 4.55 19.99
N GLN A 98 -7.21 5.19 19.84
CA GLN A 98 -6.49 5.80 20.94
C GLN A 98 -7.18 7.04 21.52
N HIS A 99 -8.09 7.68 20.78
CA HIS A 99 -8.80 8.89 21.19
C HIS A 99 -10.22 8.64 21.72
N GLU A 100 -10.70 7.42 21.78
CA GLU A 100 -12.04 7.08 22.27
C GLU A 100 -12.26 7.47 23.76
N SER A 101 -11.20 7.81 24.49
CA SER A 101 -11.26 8.28 25.89
C SER A 101 -11.51 9.79 26.07
N LYS A 102 -11.63 10.59 24.99
CA LYS A 102 -11.91 12.03 25.08
C LYS A 102 -13.01 12.43 24.08
N PRO A 103 -14.05 13.20 24.50
CA PRO A 103 -15.06 13.73 23.61
C PRO A 103 -14.42 14.79 22.71
N TYR A 104 -13.88 14.38 21.57
CA TYR A 104 -13.20 15.29 20.67
C TYR A 104 -13.91 15.44 19.32
N LYS A 105 -14.02 16.70 18.93
CA LYS A 105 -14.57 17.12 17.65
C LYS A 105 -13.77 16.51 16.48
N LEU A 106 -14.45 15.69 15.69
CA LEU A 106 -14.16 15.24 14.31
C LEU A 106 -12.71 15.42 13.78
N PRO A 107 -11.82 14.47 14.03
CA PRO A 107 -10.62 14.34 13.17
C PRO A 107 -11.01 13.88 11.75
N GLY A 108 -12.26 13.43 11.56
CA GLY A 108 -12.76 12.92 10.28
C GLY A 108 -12.74 13.91 9.13
N LEU A 109 -12.98 15.20 9.38
CA LEU A 109 -13.02 16.20 8.30
C LEU A 109 -11.61 16.48 7.75
N ILE A 110 -10.65 16.71 8.65
CA ILE A 110 -9.24 16.98 8.26
C ILE A 110 -8.62 15.75 7.62
N PHE A 111 -8.98 14.56 8.12
CA PHE A 111 -8.54 13.30 7.54
C PHE A 111 -9.18 13.08 6.16
N GLY A 112 -10.46 13.29 6.01
CA GLY A 112 -11.17 13.20 4.74
C GLY A 112 -10.55 14.12 3.68
N ILE A 113 -10.19 15.35 4.05
CA ILE A 113 -9.51 16.29 3.16
C ILE A 113 -8.11 15.79 2.76
N LYS A 114 -7.32 15.30 3.71
CA LYS A 114 -5.99 14.74 3.43
C LYS A 114 -6.08 13.48 2.57
N TRP A 115 -7.06 12.63 2.81
CA TRP A 115 -7.28 11.43 2.04
C TRP A 115 -7.77 11.74 0.62
N LEU A 116 -8.65 12.73 0.46
CA LEU A 116 -9.03 13.29 -0.85
C LEU A 116 -7.81 13.81 -1.62
N PHE A 117 -6.87 14.49 -0.95
CA PHE A 117 -5.62 14.92 -1.59
C PHE A 117 -4.81 13.73 -2.10
N VAL A 118 -4.67 12.66 -1.33
CA VAL A 118 -3.94 11.45 -1.75
C VAL A 118 -4.64 10.76 -2.93
N LEU A 119 -5.98 10.83 -3.00
CA LEU A 119 -6.77 10.27 -4.11
C LEU A 119 -6.70 11.13 -5.37
N VAL A 120 -6.64 12.45 -5.23
CA VAL A 120 -6.73 13.39 -6.37
C VAL A 120 -5.36 13.74 -6.98
N ILE A 121 -4.26 13.66 -6.19
CA ILE A 121 -2.91 13.97 -6.70
C ILE A 121 -2.51 13.13 -7.93
N PRO A 122 -2.92 11.85 -8.10
CA PRO A 122 -2.56 11.08 -9.28
C PRO A 122 -3.48 11.30 -10.48
N VAL A 123 -4.56 12.05 -10.35
CA VAL A 123 -5.53 12.33 -11.43
C VAL A 123 -5.24 13.69 -12.03
#